data_369f0fe6fe54ce04572dd1936349cd0f
#
_entry.id   369f0fe6fe54ce04572dd1936349cd0f
#
_cell.length_a   1.000
_cell.length_b   1.000
_cell.length_c   1.000
_cell.angle_alpha   90.00
_cell.angle_beta   90.00
_cell.angle_gamma   90.00
#
_symmetry.space_group_name_H-M   'P 1'
#
loop_
_entity.id
_entity.type
_entity.pdbx_description
1 polymer ?
#
loop_
_entity_poly.entity_id
_entity_poly.type
_entity_poly.pdbx_seq_one_letter_code
_entity_poly.pdbx_strand_id
1 'polypeptide(L)'
;MRALRNLAIFLVVLLLLGVALDVGSRLLLQSRVESEIEGADRQIDVGEVEAEIGSFPFLTGLAAQGEVNHLSLRLEDLVTPGVTFAVFELTVDGLTFDRTVLFNAQVQVQQIDQASVKAEITDAAASEAVGVPVAFTPEGTTVTVAGQPRPATVAVDGNGDLALSAEGVGQLTIPLSESEYFACTPDLATRQGKLVIRCTTPRIPPALRPYLGGGVG
;
A
#
# COMPACT_ATOMS: atom_id res chain seq x y z
N MET A 1 -15.49 49.97 17.39
CA MET A 1 -14.20 49.22 17.58
C MET A 1 -14.39 47.94 18.40
N ARG A 2 -15.16 47.89 19.51
CA ARG A 2 -15.35 46.65 20.31
C ARG A 2 -16.03 45.51 19.55
N ALA A 3 -17.03 45.82 18.73
CA ALA A 3 -17.78 44.83 17.96
C ALA A 3 -16.88 44.13 16.89
N LEU A 4 -16.03 44.89 16.21
CA LEU A 4 -15.07 44.36 15.23
C LEU A 4 -14.05 43.43 15.88
N ARG A 5 -13.56 43.78 17.06
CA ARG A 5 -12.62 42.96 17.83
C ARG A 5 -13.27 41.64 18.28
N ASN A 6 -14.51 41.70 18.76
CA ASN A 6 -15.24 40.49 19.18
C ASN A 6 -15.53 39.57 17.98
N LEU A 7 -15.90 40.16 16.82
CA LEU A 7 -16.10 39.39 15.59
C LEU A 7 -14.78 38.72 15.14
N ALA A 8 -13.64 39.44 15.19
CA ALA A 8 -12.35 38.86 14.83
C ALA A 8 -11.95 37.73 15.76
N ILE A 9 -12.15 37.89 17.09
CA ILE A 9 -11.89 36.82 18.07
C ILE A 9 -12.77 35.61 17.81
N PHE A 10 -14.07 35.81 17.53
CA PHE A 10 -15.02 34.74 17.21
C PHE A 10 -14.59 33.98 15.96
N LEU A 11 -14.20 34.67 14.89
CA LEU A 11 -13.70 34.04 13.67
C LEU A 11 -12.41 33.22 13.89
N VAL A 12 -11.48 33.74 14.70
CA VAL A 12 -10.25 33.02 15.06
C VAL A 12 -10.56 31.75 15.87
N VAL A 13 -11.45 31.84 16.85
CA VAL A 13 -11.87 30.68 17.65
C VAL A 13 -12.57 29.63 16.77
N LEU A 14 -13.43 30.05 15.85
CA LEU A 14 -14.13 29.17 14.93
C LEU A 14 -13.15 28.48 13.96
N LEU A 15 -12.15 29.20 13.49
CA LEU A 15 -11.08 28.66 12.65
C LEU A 15 -10.23 27.64 13.41
N LEU A 16 -9.84 27.93 14.65
CA LEU A 16 -9.08 26.99 15.50
C LEU A 16 -9.89 25.74 15.83
N LEU A 17 -11.19 25.86 16.09
CA LEU A 17 -12.09 24.73 16.28
C LEU A 17 -12.20 23.89 14.99
N GLY A 18 -12.31 24.53 13.83
CA GLY A 18 -12.32 23.85 12.53
C GLY A 18 -11.06 23.02 12.30
N VAL A 19 -9.88 23.60 12.57
CA VAL A 19 -8.59 22.91 12.45
C VAL A 19 -8.48 21.74 13.46
N ALA A 20 -8.91 21.95 14.71
CA ALA A 20 -8.88 20.91 15.73
C ALA A 20 -9.80 19.73 15.39
N LEU A 21 -10.98 19.99 14.84
CA LEU A 21 -11.91 18.96 14.37
C LEU A 21 -11.35 18.22 13.16
N ASP A 22 -10.71 18.93 12.24
CA ASP A 22 -10.09 18.34 11.05
C ASP A 22 -8.97 17.37 11.42
N VAL A 23 -8.05 17.80 12.28
CA VAL A 23 -6.95 16.95 12.76
C VAL A 23 -7.47 15.77 13.59
N GLY A 24 -8.44 16.01 14.48
CA GLY A 24 -9.03 14.97 15.32
C GLY A 24 -9.76 13.89 14.50
N SER A 25 -10.53 14.28 13.49
CA SER A 25 -11.24 13.33 12.62
C SER A 25 -10.27 12.50 11.75
N ARG A 26 -9.17 13.10 11.29
CA ARG A 26 -8.12 12.43 10.57
C ARG A 26 -7.48 11.32 11.43
N LEU A 27 -7.08 11.64 12.66
CA LEU A 27 -6.48 10.67 13.59
C LEU A 27 -7.44 9.53 13.94
N LEU A 28 -8.73 9.84 14.15
CA LEU A 28 -9.75 8.81 14.41
C LEU A 28 -9.97 7.87 13.23
N LEU A 29 -9.93 8.40 12.00
CA LEU A 29 -10.05 7.56 10.80
C LEU A 29 -8.82 6.70 10.58
N GLN A 30 -7.62 7.24 10.77
CA GLN A 30 -6.38 6.48 10.68
C GLN A 30 -6.39 5.29 11.66
N SER A 31 -6.69 5.53 12.94
CA SER A 31 -6.73 4.45 13.94
C SER A 31 -7.84 3.42 13.66
N ARG A 32 -8.94 3.80 13.02
CA ARG A 32 -9.96 2.83 12.60
C ARG A 32 -9.50 1.98 11.42
N VAL A 33 -8.88 2.59 10.41
CA VAL A 33 -8.34 1.85 9.27
C VAL A 33 -7.29 0.84 9.74
N GLU A 34 -6.36 1.27 10.61
CA GLU A 34 -5.37 0.39 11.23
C GLU A 34 -6.03 -0.77 11.98
N SER A 35 -6.99 -0.48 12.88
CA SER A 35 -7.67 -1.50 13.67
C SER A 35 -8.57 -2.43 12.84
N GLU A 36 -9.15 -1.97 11.75
CA GLU A 36 -9.93 -2.83 10.85
C GLU A 36 -9.02 -3.76 10.04
N ILE A 37 -7.85 -3.29 9.59
CA ILE A 37 -6.87 -4.12 8.90
C ILE A 37 -6.28 -5.16 9.87
N GLU A 38 -5.88 -4.76 11.07
CA GLU A 38 -5.39 -5.68 12.10
C GLU A 38 -6.46 -6.70 12.55
N GLY A 39 -7.74 -6.30 12.55
CA GLY A 39 -8.87 -7.12 13.01
C GLY A 39 -9.57 -7.94 11.93
N ALA A 40 -9.42 -7.56 10.67
CA ALA A 40 -10.31 -8.03 9.61
C ALA A 40 -9.93 -9.41 9.07
N ASP A 41 -8.70 -9.92 9.26
CA ASP A 41 -8.46 -11.25 8.74
C ASP A 41 -7.38 -12.05 9.49
N ARG A 42 -7.82 -13.16 10.05
CA ARG A 42 -6.94 -14.23 10.54
C ARG A 42 -6.17 -14.96 9.42
N GLN A 43 -6.30 -14.51 8.17
CA GLN A 43 -5.61 -15.07 7.00
C GLN A 43 -4.44 -14.20 6.51
N ILE A 44 -4.37 -12.92 6.93
CA ILE A 44 -3.25 -12.02 6.61
C ILE A 44 -2.47 -11.82 7.90
N ASP A 45 -1.29 -12.43 7.98
CA ASP A 45 -0.34 -12.18 9.08
C ASP A 45 0.48 -10.95 8.71
N VAL A 46 0.31 -9.86 9.48
CA VAL A 46 0.97 -8.57 9.28
C VAL A 46 1.61 -8.14 10.58
N GLY A 47 2.87 -7.73 10.55
CA GLY A 47 3.59 -7.28 11.74
C GLY A 47 3.15 -5.90 12.23
N GLU A 48 3.23 -4.88 11.39
CA GLU A 48 2.87 -3.51 11.73
C GLU A 48 2.07 -2.88 10.59
N VAL A 49 1.05 -2.09 10.96
CA VAL A 49 0.19 -1.37 10.02
C VAL A 49 0.28 0.13 10.31
N GLU A 50 0.64 0.92 9.33
CA GLU A 50 0.66 2.37 9.39
C GLU A 50 -0.19 2.95 8.26
N ALA A 51 -1.16 3.79 8.61
CA ALA A 51 -2.00 4.48 7.65
C ALA A 51 -1.83 6.01 7.76
N GLU A 52 -1.65 6.67 6.64
CA GLU A 52 -1.53 8.12 6.58
C GLU A 52 -2.52 8.73 5.57
N ILE A 53 -3.28 9.74 6.01
CA ILE A 53 -4.19 10.51 5.16
C ILE A 53 -3.59 11.91 4.96
N GLY A 54 -3.14 12.21 3.75
CA GLY A 54 -2.42 13.43 3.38
C GLY A 54 -3.27 14.60 2.93
N SER A 55 -4.56 14.67 3.33
CA SER A 55 -5.47 15.75 2.91
C SER A 55 -5.61 16.82 3.98
N PHE A 56 -5.40 18.09 3.63
CA PHE A 56 -5.72 19.22 4.49
C PHE A 56 -6.35 20.36 3.65
N PRO A 57 -7.49 20.93 4.03
CA PRO A 57 -8.35 20.52 5.15
C PRO A 57 -9.17 19.25 4.80
N PHE A 58 -9.00 18.19 5.59
CA PHE A 58 -9.59 16.87 5.34
C PHE A 58 -11.12 16.89 5.30
N LEU A 59 -11.75 17.43 6.36
CA LEU A 59 -13.22 17.48 6.46
C LEU A 59 -13.86 18.34 5.36
N THR A 60 -13.20 19.41 4.94
CA THR A 60 -13.73 20.26 3.87
C THR A 60 -13.65 19.56 2.52
N GLY A 61 -12.53 18.86 2.22
CA GLY A 61 -12.38 18.04 1.01
C GLY A 61 -13.44 16.92 0.98
N LEU A 62 -13.52 16.15 2.06
CA LEU A 62 -14.43 15.03 2.17
C LEU A 62 -15.91 15.47 2.14
N ALA A 63 -16.30 16.49 2.92
CA ALA A 63 -17.72 16.91 3.02
C ALA A 63 -18.18 17.75 1.82
N ALA A 64 -17.33 18.63 1.27
CA ALA A 64 -17.69 19.51 0.17
C ALA A 64 -17.50 18.86 -1.20
N GLN A 65 -16.43 18.09 -1.38
CA GLN A 65 -16.04 17.53 -2.67
C GLN A 65 -16.20 16.01 -2.73
N GLY A 66 -16.20 15.31 -1.57
CA GLY A 66 -16.17 13.84 -1.51
C GLY A 66 -14.82 13.31 -1.94
N GLU A 67 -13.75 14.05 -1.70
CA GLU A 67 -12.43 13.77 -2.21
C GLU A 67 -11.39 13.69 -1.09
N VAL A 68 -10.49 12.72 -1.20
CA VAL A 68 -9.27 12.59 -0.40
C VAL A 68 -8.08 12.57 -1.35
N ASN A 69 -7.24 13.60 -1.28
CA ASN A 69 -6.17 13.79 -2.24
C ASN A 69 -5.07 12.73 -2.16
N HIS A 70 -4.79 12.22 -0.96
CA HIS A 70 -3.70 11.29 -0.73
C HIS A 70 -4.00 10.35 0.43
N LEU A 71 -3.84 9.06 0.20
CA LEU A 71 -3.89 8.00 1.21
C LEU A 71 -2.64 7.14 1.05
N SER A 72 -1.91 6.91 2.13
CA SER A 72 -0.79 5.98 2.18
C SER A 72 -1.05 4.90 3.22
N LEU A 73 -0.79 3.66 2.85
CA LEU A 73 -0.84 2.49 3.71
C LEU A 73 0.52 1.79 3.64
N ARG A 74 1.12 1.54 4.80
CA ARG A 74 2.36 0.78 4.94
C ARG A 74 2.10 -0.42 5.82
N LEU A 75 2.48 -1.59 5.33
CA LEU A 75 2.41 -2.86 6.03
C LEU A 75 3.83 -3.40 6.15
N GLU A 76 4.23 -3.86 7.33
CA GLU A 76 5.50 -4.53 7.57
C GLU A 76 5.24 -6.02 7.80
N ASP A 77 6.18 -6.85 7.32
CA ASP A 77 6.13 -8.32 7.42
C ASP A 77 4.81 -8.94 6.92
N LEU A 78 4.33 -8.43 5.77
CA LEU A 78 3.11 -8.95 5.15
C LEU A 78 3.34 -10.36 4.59
N VAL A 79 2.73 -11.36 5.23
CA VAL A 79 2.78 -12.76 4.79
C VAL A 79 1.67 -13.02 3.77
N THR A 80 2.06 -13.47 2.60
CA THR A 80 1.13 -13.88 1.53
C THR A 80 1.38 -15.33 1.13
N PRO A 81 0.44 -15.99 0.43
CA PRO A 81 0.73 -17.29 -0.16
C PRO A 81 1.98 -17.22 -1.06
N GLY A 82 3.02 -17.94 -0.67
CA GLY A 82 4.26 -18.09 -1.46
C GLY A 82 5.37 -17.08 -1.22
N VAL A 83 5.12 -15.92 -0.59
CA VAL A 83 6.21 -14.96 -0.27
C VAL A 83 5.83 -14.02 0.88
N THR A 84 6.83 -13.66 1.69
CA THR A 84 6.70 -12.61 2.70
C THR A 84 7.32 -11.31 2.18
N PHE A 85 6.55 -10.22 2.23
CA PHE A 85 7.05 -8.89 1.95
C PHE A 85 7.50 -8.22 3.25
N ALA A 86 8.77 -7.84 3.34
CA ALA A 86 9.28 -7.10 4.50
C ALA A 86 8.65 -5.71 4.63
N VAL A 87 8.33 -5.09 3.51
CA VAL A 87 7.60 -3.82 3.44
C VAL A 87 6.65 -3.89 2.24
N PHE A 88 5.42 -3.48 2.46
CA PHE A 88 4.43 -3.26 1.41
C PHE A 88 3.83 -1.87 1.61
N GLU A 89 4.00 -0.99 0.63
CA GLU A 89 3.48 0.37 0.64
C GLU A 89 2.46 0.54 -0.49
N LEU A 90 1.25 0.99 -0.15
CA LEU A 90 0.23 1.42 -1.10
C LEU A 90 0.00 2.92 -0.93
N THR A 91 0.15 3.66 -2.00
CA THR A 91 -0.23 5.08 -2.07
C THR A 91 -1.37 5.22 -3.07
N VAL A 92 -2.42 5.92 -2.69
CA VAL A 92 -3.57 6.21 -3.56
C VAL A 92 -3.78 7.71 -3.60
N ASP A 93 -3.80 8.26 -4.79
CA ASP A 93 -4.03 9.67 -5.06
C ASP A 93 -5.39 9.87 -5.74
N GLY A 94 -6.05 10.99 -5.41
CA GLY A 94 -7.31 11.40 -6.02
C GLY A 94 -8.47 10.44 -5.75
N LEU A 95 -8.66 10.01 -4.48
CA LEU A 95 -9.81 9.22 -4.06
C LEU A 95 -11.08 10.05 -4.07
N THR A 96 -12.08 9.65 -4.86
CA THR A 96 -13.42 10.24 -4.81
C THR A 96 -14.43 9.25 -4.23
N PHE A 97 -15.31 9.76 -3.38
CA PHE A 97 -16.33 8.99 -2.65
C PHE A 97 -17.74 9.45 -3.01
N ASP A 98 -18.68 8.52 -2.95
CA ASP A 98 -20.09 8.88 -3.02
C ASP A 98 -20.55 9.56 -1.71
N ARG A 99 -20.82 10.87 -1.79
CA ARG A 99 -21.25 11.66 -0.65
C ARG A 99 -22.61 11.24 -0.11
N THR A 100 -23.48 10.67 -0.94
CA THR A 100 -24.84 10.28 -0.53
C THR A 100 -24.81 9.11 0.45
N VAL A 101 -23.83 8.22 0.33
CA VAL A 101 -23.62 7.05 1.21
C VAL A 101 -22.72 7.37 2.41
N LEU A 102 -21.85 8.37 2.30
CA LEU A 102 -21.00 8.83 3.42
C LEU A 102 -21.82 9.28 4.64
N PHE A 103 -22.94 9.95 4.41
CA PHE A 103 -23.87 10.35 5.49
C PHE A 103 -24.56 9.18 6.18
N ASN A 104 -24.54 7.99 5.57
CA ASN A 104 -25.08 6.75 6.15
C ASN A 104 -23.97 5.85 6.74
N ALA A 105 -22.79 6.41 7.00
CA ALA A 105 -21.61 5.70 7.49
C ALA A 105 -21.15 4.54 6.58
N GLN A 106 -21.48 4.63 5.29
CA GLN A 106 -20.98 3.72 4.27
C GLN A 106 -19.92 4.45 3.43
N VAL A 107 -18.79 3.81 3.20
CA VAL A 107 -17.73 4.34 2.35
C VAL A 107 -17.82 3.63 1.00
N GLN A 108 -18.04 4.40 -0.07
CA GLN A 108 -18.05 3.88 -1.43
C GLN A 108 -17.09 4.72 -2.27
N VAL A 109 -15.98 4.10 -2.67
CA VAL A 109 -15.02 4.71 -3.59
C VAL A 109 -15.60 4.68 -4.99
N GLN A 110 -15.69 5.85 -5.64
CA GLN A 110 -16.17 5.98 -7.02
C GLN A 110 -15.02 5.95 -8.02
N GLN A 111 -13.93 6.64 -7.69
CA GLN A 111 -12.79 6.78 -8.58
C GLN A 111 -11.50 6.99 -7.80
N ILE A 112 -10.40 6.60 -8.39
CA ILE A 112 -9.04 6.98 -8.02
C ILE A 112 -8.33 7.54 -9.25
N ASP A 113 -7.44 8.50 -9.05
CA ASP A 113 -6.58 9.00 -10.14
C ASP A 113 -5.42 8.03 -10.36
N GLN A 114 -4.75 7.65 -9.29
CA GLN A 114 -3.61 6.75 -9.36
C GLN A 114 -3.47 5.94 -8.06
N ALA A 115 -3.04 4.68 -8.20
CA ALA A 115 -2.49 3.88 -7.11
C ALA A 115 -1.05 3.49 -7.44
N SER A 116 -0.17 3.59 -6.46
CA SER A 116 1.22 3.15 -6.54
C SER A 116 1.47 2.11 -5.47
N VAL A 117 1.98 0.96 -5.87
CA VAL A 117 2.39 -0.12 -4.97
C VAL A 117 3.92 -0.21 -4.98
N LYS A 118 4.51 -0.31 -3.80
CA LYS A 118 5.92 -0.65 -3.61
C LYS A 118 6.00 -1.79 -2.62
N ALA A 119 6.71 -2.86 -3.00
CA ALA A 119 6.97 -3.99 -2.11
C ALA A 119 8.45 -4.33 -2.07
N GLU A 120 8.91 -4.86 -0.95
CA GLU A 120 10.30 -5.26 -0.72
C GLU A 120 10.35 -6.72 -0.27
N ILE A 121 11.09 -7.54 -1.02
CA ILE A 121 11.36 -8.94 -0.69
C ILE A 121 12.84 -9.06 -0.28
N THR A 122 13.11 -9.56 0.92
CA THR A 122 14.49 -9.76 1.40
C THR A 122 15.12 -11.01 0.80
N ASP A 123 16.45 -11.12 0.88
CA ASP A 123 17.21 -12.33 0.52
C ASP A 123 16.64 -13.57 1.23
N ALA A 124 16.31 -13.43 2.51
CA ALA A 124 15.77 -14.52 3.33
C ALA A 124 14.39 -14.97 2.82
N ALA A 125 13.45 -14.03 2.61
CA ALA A 125 12.11 -14.33 2.11
C ALA A 125 12.13 -14.93 0.71
N ALA A 126 12.98 -14.41 -0.18
CA ALA A 126 13.17 -14.99 -1.51
C ALA A 126 13.76 -16.41 -1.45
N SER A 127 14.75 -16.62 -0.57
CA SER A 127 15.38 -17.95 -0.39
C SER A 127 14.37 -18.97 0.15
N GLU A 128 13.51 -18.58 1.07
CA GLU A 128 12.45 -19.42 1.60
C GLU A 128 11.44 -19.79 0.52
N ALA A 129 11.00 -18.80 -0.25
CA ALA A 129 10.00 -18.98 -1.32
C ALA A 129 10.48 -19.95 -2.41
N VAL A 130 11.77 -19.91 -2.79
CA VAL A 130 12.31 -20.78 -3.86
C VAL A 130 13.07 -22.00 -3.36
N GLY A 131 13.31 -22.14 -2.05
CA GLY A 131 13.97 -23.28 -1.44
C GLY A 131 15.48 -23.36 -1.65
N VAL A 132 16.11 -22.30 -2.16
CA VAL A 132 17.57 -22.21 -2.36
C VAL A 132 18.05 -20.81 -1.96
N PRO A 133 19.30 -20.64 -1.46
CA PRO A 133 19.80 -19.33 -1.08
C PRO A 133 19.84 -18.35 -2.26
N VAL A 134 19.18 -17.21 -2.09
CA VAL A 134 19.13 -16.07 -3.02
C VAL A 134 19.82 -14.89 -2.36
N ALA A 135 20.57 -14.11 -3.12
CA ALA A 135 21.13 -12.84 -2.66
C ALA A 135 20.95 -11.77 -3.73
N PHE A 136 20.43 -10.61 -3.28
CA PHE A 136 20.24 -9.43 -4.10
C PHE A 136 21.35 -8.41 -3.83
N THR A 137 21.94 -7.88 -4.89
CA THR A 137 22.92 -6.80 -4.82
C THR A 137 22.57 -5.72 -5.85
N PRO A 138 23.14 -4.51 -5.76
CA PRO A 138 22.93 -3.49 -6.79
C PRO A 138 23.39 -3.92 -8.18
N GLU A 139 24.35 -4.86 -8.25
CA GLU A 139 24.91 -5.39 -9.50
C GLU A 139 24.06 -6.51 -10.10
N GLY A 140 23.14 -7.10 -9.34
CA GLY A 140 22.26 -8.17 -9.80
C GLY A 140 21.86 -9.16 -8.71
N THR A 141 21.42 -10.34 -9.15
CA THR A 141 20.95 -11.41 -8.27
C THR A 141 21.86 -12.62 -8.41
N THR A 142 22.07 -13.33 -7.32
CA THR A 142 22.76 -14.63 -7.31
C THR A 142 21.92 -15.69 -6.62
N VAL A 143 22.01 -16.92 -7.11
CA VAL A 143 21.39 -18.12 -6.51
C VAL A 143 22.49 -19.10 -6.19
N THR A 144 22.48 -19.67 -4.98
CA THR A 144 23.49 -20.66 -4.57
C THR A 144 22.96 -22.06 -4.77
N VAL A 145 23.64 -22.83 -5.64
CA VAL A 145 23.31 -24.23 -5.96
C VAL A 145 24.49 -25.11 -5.71
N ALA A 146 24.31 -26.19 -4.95
CA ALA A 146 25.40 -27.11 -4.52
C ALA A 146 26.59 -26.37 -3.87
N GLY A 147 26.30 -25.28 -3.11
CA GLY A 147 27.31 -24.47 -2.43
C GLY A 147 28.06 -23.48 -3.33
N GLN A 148 27.66 -23.33 -4.60
CA GLN A 148 28.30 -22.40 -5.53
C GLN A 148 27.33 -21.29 -5.92
N PRO A 149 27.70 -19.99 -5.73
CA PRO A 149 26.89 -18.87 -6.19
C PRO A 149 26.91 -18.79 -7.73
N ARG A 150 25.76 -18.61 -8.34
CA ARG A 150 25.56 -18.45 -9.77
C ARG A 150 24.81 -17.17 -10.07
N PRO A 151 25.18 -16.38 -11.05
CA PRO A 151 24.43 -15.25 -11.52
C PRO A 151 23.01 -15.68 -11.93
N ALA A 152 22.02 -14.90 -11.51
CA ALA A 152 20.62 -15.10 -11.87
C ALA A 152 20.02 -13.81 -12.39
N THR A 153 19.04 -13.93 -13.29
CA THR A 153 18.19 -12.84 -13.73
C THR A 153 16.84 -12.94 -13.05
N VAL A 154 16.29 -11.79 -12.65
CA VAL A 154 14.93 -11.69 -12.11
C VAL A 154 14.07 -10.97 -13.13
N ALA A 155 12.93 -11.54 -13.48
CA ALA A 155 11.97 -10.96 -14.41
C ALA A 155 10.54 -11.28 -13.96
N VAL A 156 9.56 -10.56 -14.47
CA VAL A 156 8.15 -10.90 -14.35
C VAL A 156 7.80 -11.82 -15.51
N ASP A 157 7.23 -12.98 -15.23
CA ASP A 157 6.81 -13.92 -16.25
C ASP A 157 5.44 -13.58 -16.86
N GLY A 158 4.97 -14.41 -17.80
CA GLY A 158 3.67 -14.20 -18.48
C GLY A 158 2.44 -14.33 -17.57
N ASN A 159 2.60 -14.90 -16.38
CA ASN A 159 1.54 -15.04 -15.39
C ASN A 159 1.52 -13.88 -14.38
N GLY A 160 2.55 -13.03 -14.40
CA GLY A 160 2.73 -11.96 -13.42
C GLY A 160 3.55 -12.36 -12.19
N ASP A 161 4.18 -13.55 -12.21
CA ASP A 161 5.03 -14.06 -11.14
C ASP A 161 6.49 -13.65 -11.34
N LEU A 162 7.27 -13.64 -10.26
CA LEU A 162 8.70 -13.42 -10.36
C LEU A 162 9.40 -14.72 -10.76
N ALA A 163 10.07 -14.67 -11.88
CA ALA A 163 10.92 -15.74 -12.39
C ALA A 163 12.39 -15.43 -12.12
N LEU A 164 13.06 -16.28 -11.34
CA LEU A 164 14.50 -16.26 -11.17
C LEU A 164 15.11 -17.33 -12.07
N SER A 165 15.91 -16.92 -13.04
CA SER A 165 16.56 -17.82 -13.99
C SER A 165 18.07 -17.82 -13.77
N ALA A 166 18.66 -18.99 -13.50
CA ALA A 166 20.10 -19.17 -13.35
C ALA A 166 20.58 -20.34 -14.21
N GLU A 167 21.82 -20.22 -14.74
CA GLU A 167 22.40 -21.25 -15.58
C GLU A 167 22.57 -22.58 -14.83
N GLY A 168 22.05 -23.67 -15.41
CA GLY A 168 22.11 -25.01 -14.84
C GLY A 168 21.13 -25.28 -13.68
N VAL A 169 20.25 -24.33 -13.35
CA VAL A 169 19.23 -24.49 -12.29
C VAL A 169 17.81 -24.54 -12.88
N GLY A 170 17.62 -23.91 -14.03
CA GLY A 170 16.30 -23.68 -14.59
C GLY A 170 15.65 -22.41 -14.04
N GLN A 171 14.33 -22.37 -14.11
CA GLN A 171 13.51 -21.25 -13.62
C GLN A 171 12.92 -21.60 -12.25
N LEU A 172 13.15 -20.71 -11.29
CA LEU A 172 12.53 -20.73 -9.97
C LEU A 172 11.46 -19.64 -9.95
N THR A 173 10.30 -19.88 -9.36
CA THR A 173 9.18 -18.94 -9.38
C THR A 173 8.79 -18.53 -7.97
N ILE A 174 8.60 -17.24 -7.76
CA ILE A 174 7.96 -16.67 -6.58
C ILE A 174 6.56 -16.18 -7.02
N PRO A 175 5.48 -16.76 -6.50
CA PRO A 175 4.13 -16.46 -6.97
C PRO A 175 3.66 -15.09 -6.45
N LEU A 176 3.71 -14.05 -7.28
CA LEU A 176 3.15 -12.73 -6.98
C LEU A 176 1.68 -12.64 -7.38
N SER A 177 1.28 -13.33 -8.44
CA SER A 177 -0.09 -13.31 -8.97
C SER A 177 -1.12 -13.82 -7.96
N GLU A 178 -0.73 -14.78 -7.12
CA GLU A 178 -1.57 -15.33 -6.05
C GLU A 178 -1.82 -14.33 -4.92
N SER A 179 -0.96 -13.30 -4.79
CA SER A 179 -1.12 -12.30 -3.74
C SER A 179 -2.24 -11.29 -4.01
N GLU A 180 -2.71 -11.16 -5.26
CA GLU A 180 -3.71 -10.16 -5.69
C GLU A 180 -3.38 -8.70 -5.32
N TYR A 181 -2.15 -8.42 -4.85
CA TYR A 181 -1.73 -7.08 -4.46
C TYR A 181 -1.23 -6.22 -5.64
N PHE A 182 -0.91 -6.86 -6.77
CA PHE A 182 -0.39 -6.17 -7.96
C PHE A 182 -1.45 -6.14 -9.07
N ALA A 183 -1.93 -4.94 -9.40
CA ALA A 183 -2.92 -4.73 -10.48
C ALA A 183 -2.28 -4.28 -11.80
N CYS A 184 -0.96 -4.37 -11.91
CA CYS A 184 -0.16 -3.90 -13.06
C CYS A 184 1.10 -4.75 -13.24
N THR A 185 1.77 -4.62 -14.37
CA THR A 185 3.09 -5.23 -14.57
C THR A 185 4.14 -4.53 -13.71
N PRO A 186 4.80 -5.24 -12.77
CA PRO A 186 5.76 -4.62 -11.87
C PRO A 186 7.06 -4.24 -12.56
N ASP A 187 7.65 -3.12 -12.13
CA ASP A 187 9.05 -2.79 -12.34
C ASP A 187 9.90 -3.35 -11.21
N LEU A 188 11.04 -3.93 -11.54
CA LEU A 188 11.94 -4.61 -10.60
C LEU A 188 13.26 -3.85 -10.45
N ALA A 189 13.72 -3.68 -9.21
CA ALA A 189 15.04 -3.15 -8.93
C ALA A 189 15.71 -3.91 -7.79
N THR A 190 16.91 -4.45 -8.04
CA THR A 190 17.73 -5.08 -7.01
C THR A 190 18.45 -4.02 -6.18
N ARG A 191 18.57 -4.26 -4.89
CA ARG A 191 19.28 -3.46 -3.91
C ARG A 191 20.06 -4.41 -3.00
N GLN A 192 20.94 -3.86 -2.18
CA GLN A 192 21.66 -4.67 -1.20
C GLN A 192 20.68 -5.37 -0.25
N GLY A 193 20.66 -6.70 -0.28
CA GLY A 193 19.85 -7.54 0.58
C GLY A 193 18.35 -7.61 0.25
N LYS A 194 17.89 -6.99 -0.86
CA LYS A 194 16.47 -6.96 -1.20
C LYS A 194 16.17 -6.72 -2.68
N LEU A 195 15.04 -7.24 -3.11
CA LEU A 195 14.36 -6.90 -4.36
C LEU A 195 13.26 -5.90 -4.08
N VAL A 196 13.24 -4.80 -4.82
CA VAL A 196 12.18 -3.77 -4.76
C VAL A 196 11.30 -3.93 -5.99
N ILE A 197 10.02 -4.07 -5.76
CA ILE A 197 8.97 -4.20 -6.76
C ILE A 197 8.16 -2.91 -6.73
N ARG A 198 7.92 -2.30 -7.89
CA ARG A 198 7.09 -1.10 -8.02
C ARG A 198 6.05 -1.30 -9.09
N CYS A 199 4.89 -0.72 -8.86
CA CYS A 199 3.77 -0.82 -9.78
C CYS A 199 2.90 0.43 -9.65
N THR A 200 2.50 1.00 -10.77
CA THR A 200 1.60 2.16 -10.81
C THR A 200 0.42 1.84 -11.71
N THR A 201 -0.78 2.12 -11.24
CA THR A 201 -2.02 1.75 -11.92
C THR A 201 -3.13 2.75 -11.59
N PRO A 202 -4.10 3.00 -12.48
CA PRO A 202 -5.33 3.73 -12.15
C PRO A 202 -6.36 2.83 -11.43
N ARG A 203 -5.97 1.67 -10.93
CA ARG A 203 -6.87 0.70 -10.28
C ARG A 203 -6.36 0.31 -8.91
N ILE A 204 -7.30 0.17 -7.97
CA ILE A 204 -6.98 -0.38 -6.65
C ILE A 204 -6.73 -1.88 -6.78
N PRO A 205 -5.65 -2.41 -6.18
CA PRO A 205 -5.39 -3.83 -6.13
C PRO A 205 -6.60 -4.63 -5.62
N PRO A 206 -6.94 -5.79 -6.22
CA PRO A 206 -8.10 -6.58 -5.83
C PRO A 206 -8.13 -6.95 -4.35
N ALA A 207 -6.99 -7.33 -3.77
CA ALA A 207 -6.86 -7.69 -2.37
C ALA A 207 -7.26 -6.57 -1.40
N LEU A 208 -7.20 -5.31 -1.82
CA LEU A 208 -7.51 -4.14 -0.98
C LEU A 208 -8.93 -3.61 -1.16
N ARG A 209 -9.67 -4.07 -2.18
CA ARG A 209 -11.04 -3.62 -2.46
C ARG A 209 -12.02 -3.86 -1.31
N PRO A 210 -12.01 -5.00 -0.59
CA PRO A 210 -12.92 -5.24 0.52
C PRO A 210 -12.79 -4.21 1.65
N TYR A 211 -11.59 -3.69 1.87
CA TYR A 211 -11.29 -2.72 2.94
C TYR A 211 -11.65 -1.28 2.57
N LEU A 212 -11.88 -1.01 1.29
CA LEU A 212 -12.22 0.34 0.79
C LEU A 212 -13.73 0.52 0.58
N GLY A 213 -14.56 -0.36 1.16
CA GLY A 213 -16.02 -0.28 1.06
C GLY A 213 -16.53 -0.70 -0.32
N GLY A 214 -16.79 -1.99 -0.51
CA GLY A 214 -17.13 -2.65 -1.75
C GLY A 214 -18.01 -1.88 -2.71
N GLY A 215 -17.46 -1.41 -3.82
CA GLY A 215 -18.21 -0.68 -4.83
C GLY A 215 -17.42 -0.22 -6.03
N VAL A 216 -16.26 -0.80 -6.33
CA VAL A 216 -15.58 -0.51 -7.60
C VAL A 216 -15.77 -1.72 -8.51
N GLY A 217 -16.80 -1.65 -9.36
CA GLY A 217 -17.07 -2.60 -10.44
C GLY A 217 -16.23 -2.30 -11.67
#